data_b5ee8ddcb6276fadccaf6034492a0863
#
_entry.id   b5ee8ddcb6276fadccaf6034492a0863
#
_cell.length_a   1.000
_cell.length_b   1.000
_cell.length_c   1.000
_cell.angle_alpha   90.00
_cell.angle_beta   90.00
_cell.angle_gamma   90.00
#
_symmetry.space_group_name_H-M   'P 1'
#
loop_
_entity.id
_entity.type
_entity.pdbx_description
1 polymer ?
#
loop_
_entity_poly.entity_id
_entity_poly.type
_entity_poly.pdbx_seq_one_letter_code
_entity_poly.pdbx_strand_id
1 'polypeptide(L)'
;LGIIFCMLCTCNSGSHPGNVWPIMLGYVLASFLAGGLSIVAGGNFTFVINAQAIAVGLCFANGLSPITSKYGWFWGMVAAVMHYFLVTSVPNLHGGFCLYNGGFTAAVICILLVPELECFCKTKAERKALKAAK
;
A
#
# COMPACT_ATOMS: atom_id res chain seq x y z
N LEU A 1 9.63 -7.27 13.48
CA LEU A 1 9.39 -8.73 13.44
C LEU A 1 8.13 -9.06 12.65
N GLY A 2 6.94 -8.48 12.95
CA GLY A 2 5.68 -8.77 12.25
C GLY A 2 5.74 -8.55 10.74
N ILE A 3 6.36 -7.46 10.28
CA ILE A 3 6.54 -7.16 8.85
C ILE A 3 7.40 -8.25 8.17
N ILE A 4 8.49 -8.66 8.81
CA ILE A 4 9.36 -9.71 8.29
C ILE A 4 8.59 -11.04 8.19
N PHE A 5 7.81 -11.39 9.22
CA PHE A 5 6.97 -12.59 9.20
C PHE A 5 5.94 -12.55 8.08
N CYS A 6 5.24 -11.43 7.89
CA CYS A 6 4.28 -11.26 6.78
C CYS A 6 4.97 -11.37 5.42
N MET A 7 6.17 -10.81 5.27
CA MET A 7 6.96 -10.94 4.04
C MET A 7 7.35 -12.40 3.78
N LEU A 8 7.79 -13.13 4.80
CA LEU A 8 8.13 -14.55 4.66
C LEU A 8 6.91 -15.40 4.30
N CYS A 9 5.76 -15.17 4.94
CA CYS A 9 4.52 -15.88 4.62
C CYS A 9 4.01 -15.59 3.21
N THR A 10 4.26 -14.40 2.66
CA THR A 10 3.81 -13.99 1.33
C THR A 10 4.84 -14.25 0.22
N CYS A 11 6.03 -14.75 0.52
CA CYS A 11 7.03 -15.14 -0.48
C CYS A 11 6.48 -16.12 -1.52
N ASN A 12 5.67 -17.10 -1.11
CA ASN A 12 5.01 -18.04 -2.00
C ASN A 12 4.03 -17.37 -2.98
N SER A 13 3.53 -16.18 -2.64
CA SER A 13 2.64 -15.37 -3.48
C SER A 13 3.40 -14.35 -4.33
N GLY A 14 4.73 -14.45 -4.41
CA GLY A 14 5.58 -13.60 -5.23
C GLY A 14 5.99 -12.28 -4.57
N SER A 15 5.77 -12.10 -3.27
CA SER A 15 6.29 -10.95 -2.52
C SER A 15 7.78 -11.11 -2.26
N HIS A 16 8.55 -10.11 -2.60
CA HIS A 16 10.00 -10.05 -2.37
C HIS A 16 10.44 -8.60 -2.08
N PRO A 17 11.61 -8.37 -1.47
CA PRO A 17 12.03 -7.03 -1.09
C PRO A 17 11.95 -5.99 -2.21
N GLY A 18 12.22 -6.38 -3.45
CA GLY A 18 12.20 -5.49 -4.62
C GLY A 18 10.80 -5.01 -5.04
N ASN A 19 9.70 -5.69 -4.65
CA ASN A 19 8.34 -5.25 -4.94
C ASN A 19 7.57 -4.76 -3.70
N VAL A 20 8.12 -4.98 -2.51
CA VAL A 20 7.52 -4.53 -1.25
C VAL A 20 8.06 -3.18 -0.80
N TRP A 21 9.34 -2.85 -1.09
CA TRP A 21 9.94 -1.59 -0.65
C TRP A 21 9.16 -0.32 -1.09
N PRO A 22 8.54 -0.24 -2.29
CA PRO A 22 7.78 0.94 -2.67
C PRO A 22 6.52 1.10 -1.82
N ILE A 23 5.94 -0.02 -1.37
CA ILE A 23 4.78 -0.03 -0.49
C ILE A 23 5.18 0.52 0.88
N MET A 24 6.31 0.07 1.43
CA MET A 24 6.85 0.60 2.68
C MET A 24 7.12 2.10 2.59
N LEU A 25 7.75 2.54 1.49
CA LEU A 25 7.99 3.96 1.24
C LEU A 25 6.69 4.75 1.15
N GLY A 26 5.66 4.22 0.49
CA GLY A 26 4.34 4.84 0.40
C GLY A 26 3.71 5.06 1.78
N TYR A 27 3.85 4.11 2.71
CA TYR A 27 3.39 4.26 4.08
C TYR A 27 4.14 5.36 4.84
N VAL A 28 5.45 5.43 4.68
CA VAL A 28 6.27 6.49 5.29
C VAL A 28 5.84 7.86 4.75
N LEU A 29 5.70 7.99 3.44
CA LEU A 29 5.23 9.23 2.80
C LEU A 29 3.83 9.62 3.26
N ALA A 30 2.88 8.67 3.33
CA ALA A 30 1.53 8.93 3.82
C ALA A 30 1.54 9.39 5.28
N SER A 31 2.41 8.82 6.12
CA SER A 31 2.57 9.23 7.52
C SER A 31 3.11 10.66 7.65
N PHE A 32 4.07 11.05 6.78
CA PHE A 32 4.55 12.43 6.72
C PHE A 32 3.49 13.40 6.21
N LEU A 33 2.72 13.01 5.19
CA LEU A 33 1.61 13.80 4.67
C LEU A 33 0.53 14.01 5.74
N ALA A 34 0.16 12.97 6.45
CA ALA A 34 -0.82 13.05 7.53
C ALA A 34 -0.33 13.94 8.68
N GLY A 35 0.96 13.82 9.07
CA GLY A 35 1.60 14.67 10.07
C GLY A 35 1.70 16.12 9.62
N GLY A 36 2.08 16.37 8.38
CA GLY A 36 2.13 17.73 7.79
C GLY A 36 0.75 18.37 7.72
N LEU A 37 -0.27 17.61 7.33
CA LEU A 37 -1.65 18.09 7.28
C LEU A 37 -2.17 18.46 8.68
N SER A 38 -1.77 17.71 9.72
CA SER A 38 -2.15 18.05 11.11
C SER A 38 -1.55 19.38 11.58
N ILE A 39 -0.33 19.72 11.16
CA ILE A 39 0.27 21.05 11.44
C ILE A 39 -0.52 22.15 10.77
N VAL A 40 -0.88 21.99 9.49
CA VAL A 40 -1.67 22.98 8.75
C VAL A 40 -3.05 23.19 9.40
N ALA A 41 -3.61 22.14 10.00
CA ALA A 41 -4.86 22.21 10.76
C ALA A 41 -4.70 22.80 12.18
N GLY A 42 -3.50 23.30 12.54
CA GLY A 42 -3.24 23.92 13.86
C GLY A 42 -2.88 22.93 14.97
N GLY A 43 -2.60 21.67 14.63
CA GLY A 43 -2.15 20.62 15.56
C GLY A 43 -0.62 20.51 15.62
N ASN A 44 -0.13 19.62 16.49
CA ASN A 44 1.27 19.26 16.57
C ASN A 44 1.62 18.17 15.57
N PHE A 45 2.85 18.19 15.04
CA PHE A 45 3.34 17.11 14.20
C PHE A 45 3.43 15.80 15.00
N THR A 46 2.70 14.79 14.56
CA THR A 46 2.78 13.44 15.11
C THR A 46 3.13 12.45 14.01
N PHE A 47 4.21 11.70 14.22
CA PHE A 47 4.58 10.61 13.32
C PHE A 47 3.71 9.38 13.63
N VAL A 48 2.67 9.18 12.83
CA VAL A 48 1.56 8.26 13.14
C VAL A 48 1.88 6.80 12.82
N ILE A 49 3.05 6.50 12.23
CA ILE A 49 3.42 5.14 11.77
C ILE A 49 3.45 4.12 12.93
N ASN A 50 3.63 4.59 14.17
CA ASN A 50 3.62 3.74 15.37
C ASN A 50 2.22 3.42 15.90
N ALA A 51 1.17 4.01 15.33
CA ALA A 51 -0.20 3.65 15.72
C ALA A 51 -0.46 2.18 15.38
N GLN A 52 -1.08 1.45 16.30
CA GLN A 52 -1.33 0.01 16.16
C GLN A 52 -2.08 -0.32 14.86
N ALA A 53 -3.08 0.47 14.49
CA ALA A 53 -3.84 0.27 13.25
C ALA A 53 -2.95 0.42 12.01
N ILE A 54 -2.01 1.36 12.01
CA ILE A 54 -1.07 1.60 10.92
C ILE A 54 -0.05 0.46 10.84
N ALA A 55 0.51 0.03 11.97
CA ALA A 55 1.47 -1.07 12.02
C ALA A 55 0.85 -2.39 11.52
N VAL A 56 -0.39 -2.69 11.93
CA VAL A 56 -1.13 -3.85 11.44
C VAL A 56 -1.47 -3.69 9.94
N GLY A 57 -1.95 -2.52 9.52
CA GLY A 57 -2.20 -2.23 8.11
C GLY A 57 -0.96 -2.43 7.24
N LEU A 58 0.21 -1.98 7.71
CA LEU A 58 1.49 -2.16 7.02
C LEU A 58 1.85 -3.65 6.83
N CYS A 59 1.57 -4.50 7.83
CA CYS A 59 1.77 -5.95 7.70
C CYS A 59 0.94 -6.56 6.56
N PHE A 60 -0.29 -6.10 6.37
CA PHE A 60 -1.18 -6.58 5.30
C PHE A 60 -0.97 -5.88 3.95
N ALA A 61 -0.27 -4.75 3.92
CA ALA A 61 0.04 -4.01 2.70
C ALA A 61 0.88 -4.82 1.70
N ASN A 62 1.53 -5.90 2.13
CA ASN A 62 2.20 -6.86 1.24
C ASN A 62 1.26 -7.44 0.16
N GLY A 63 -0.05 -7.51 0.42
CA GLY A 63 -1.06 -7.89 -0.56
C GLY A 63 -1.11 -6.99 -1.81
N LEU A 64 -0.52 -5.78 -1.73
CA LEU A 64 -0.40 -4.86 -2.86
C LEU A 64 0.84 -5.13 -3.74
N SER A 65 1.72 -6.06 -3.36
CA SER A 65 2.95 -6.37 -4.10
C SER A 65 2.74 -6.78 -5.56
N PRO A 66 1.62 -7.43 -5.97
CA PRO A 66 1.34 -7.70 -7.37
C PRO A 66 1.21 -6.42 -8.23
N ILE A 67 0.66 -5.34 -7.66
CA ILE A 67 0.55 -4.04 -8.35
C ILE A 67 1.96 -3.50 -8.65
N THR A 68 2.84 -3.53 -7.67
CA THR A 68 4.26 -3.13 -7.85
C THR A 68 4.95 -3.99 -8.89
N SER A 69 4.73 -5.29 -8.87
CA SER A 69 5.35 -6.24 -9.81
C SER A 69 4.88 -6.00 -11.23
N LYS A 70 3.58 -5.82 -11.45
CA LYS A 70 2.96 -5.71 -12.78
C LYS A 70 3.13 -4.30 -13.38
N TYR A 71 2.89 -3.24 -12.59
CA TYR A 71 2.83 -1.86 -13.11
C TYR A 71 4.04 -1.00 -12.74
N GLY A 72 4.77 -1.33 -11.70
CA GLY A 72 6.00 -0.66 -11.30
C GLY A 72 5.93 -0.05 -9.90
N TRP A 73 7.08 0.41 -9.43
CA TRP A 73 7.26 0.94 -8.08
C TRP A 73 6.35 2.15 -7.77
N PHE A 74 6.14 3.02 -8.75
CA PHE A 74 5.31 4.20 -8.59
C PHE A 74 3.85 3.83 -8.23
N TRP A 75 3.25 2.90 -8.97
CA TRP A 75 1.88 2.45 -8.70
C TRP A 75 1.76 1.65 -7.41
N GLY A 76 2.81 0.93 -7.03
CA GLY A 76 2.88 0.30 -5.71
C GLY A 76 2.86 1.32 -4.57
N MET A 77 3.58 2.43 -4.73
CA MET A 77 3.60 3.52 -3.76
C MET A 77 2.23 4.24 -3.69
N VAL A 78 1.59 4.52 -4.83
CA VAL A 78 0.24 5.09 -4.88
C VAL A 78 -0.76 4.19 -4.17
N ALA A 79 -0.75 2.89 -4.48
CA ALA A 79 -1.61 1.91 -3.82
C ALA A 79 -1.40 1.87 -2.30
N ALA A 80 -0.14 1.99 -1.85
CA ALA A 80 0.20 2.01 -0.43
C ALA A 80 -0.31 3.27 0.28
N VAL A 81 -0.22 4.44 -0.35
CA VAL A 81 -0.78 5.69 0.18
C VAL A 81 -2.31 5.59 0.29
N MET A 82 -2.97 5.09 -0.75
CA MET A 82 -4.42 4.85 -0.70
C MET A 82 -4.79 3.87 0.42
N HIS A 83 -4.03 2.79 0.58
CA HIS A 83 -4.24 1.80 1.62
C HIS A 83 -4.07 2.40 3.02
N TYR A 84 -3.07 3.26 3.23
CA TYR A 84 -2.84 3.96 4.49
C TYR A 84 -4.07 4.76 4.91
N PHE A 85 -4.63 5.60 4.02
CA PHE A 85 -5.82 6.38 4.33
C PHE A 85 -7.07 5.53 4.51
N LEU A 86 -7.20 4.46 3.74
CA LEU A 86 -8.36 3.58 3.84
C LEU A 86 -8.32 2.78 5.15
N VAL A 87 -7.17 2.22 5.55
CA VAL A 87 -7.04 1.44 6.78
C VAL A 87 -7.26 2.28 8.05
N THR A 88 -6.98 3.58 7.98
CA THR A 88 -7.25 4.50 9.10
C THR A 88 -8.71 4.94 9.16
N SER A 89 -9.41 4.96 8.03
CA SER A 89 -10.81 5.43 7.94
C SER A 89 -11.82 4.32 8.21
N VAL A 90 -11.55 3.11 7.74
CA VAL A 90 -12.48 1.95 7.84
C VAL A 90 -12.90 1.62 9.26
N PRO A 91 -12.06 1.66 10.31
CA PRO A 91 -12.49 1.41 11.69
C PRO A 91 -13.62 2.32 12.16
N ASN A 92 -13.66 3.56 11.66
CA ASN A 92 -14.73 4.51 12.02
C ASN A 92 -16.08 4.12 11.39
N LEU A 93 -16.08 3.39 10.27
CA LEU A 93 -17.31 2.97 9.58
C LEU A 93 -18.01 1.80 10.29
N HIS A 94 -17.26 0.92 10.93
CA HIS A 94 -17.83 -0.28 11.59
C HIS A 94 -17.60 -0.29 13.10
N GLY A 95 -17.24 0.83 13.71
CA GLY A 95 -17.07 0.96 15.16
C GLY A 95 -15.99 0.04 15.77
N GLY A 96 -15.01 -0.38 14.99
CA GLY A 96 -13.91 -1.25 15.45
C GLY A 96 -14.23 -2.74 15.53
N PHE A 97 -15.41 -3.18 15.08
CA PHE A 97 -15.83 -4.59 15.17
C PHE A 97 -15.14 -5.55 14.22
N CYS A 98 -14.36 -5.07 13.25
CA CYS A 98 -13.66 -5.93 12.30
C CYS A 98 -12.16 -5.96 12.57
N LEU A 99 -11.63 -7.16 12.81
CA LEU A 99 -10.20 -7.39 13.08
C LEU A 99 -9.34 -7.40 11.79
N TYR A 100 -9.96 -7.61 10.61
CA TYR A 100 -9.27 -7.82 9.34
C TYR A 100 -9.21 -6.58 8.44
N ASN A 101 -9.19 -5.39 9.02
CA ASN A 101 -9.18 -4.11 8.28
C ASN A 101 -8.06 -4.04 7.22
N GLY A 102 -6.86 -4.46 7.55
CA GLY A 102 -5.71 -4.37 6.65
C GLY A 102 -5.85 -5.23 5.39
N GLY A 103 -6.29 -6.49 5.52
CA GLY A 103 -6.51 -7.38 4.38
C GLY A 103 -7.70 -6.95 3.52
N PHE A 104 -8.80 -6.58 4.15
CA PHE A 104 -9.98 -6.06 3.47
C PHE A 104 -9.66 -4.80 2.66
N THR A 105 -8.98 -3.83 3.26
CA THR A 105 -8.62 -2.58 2.58
C THR A 105 -7.63 -2.81 1.43
N ALA A 106 -6.69 -3.74 1.56
CA ALA A 106 -5.81 -4.14 0.46
C ALA A 106 -6.60 -4.75 -0.71
N ALA A 107 -7.58 -5.61 -0.42
CA ALA A 107 -8.45 -6.18 -1.46
C ALA A 107 -9.28 -5.09 -2.15
N VAL A 108 -9.87 -4.15 -1.40
CA VAL A 108 -10.62 -3.02 -1.97
C VAL A 108 -9.74 -2.18 -2.90
N ILE A 109 -8.51 -1.87 -2.49
CA ILE A 109 -7.56 -1.14 -3.35
C ILE A 109 -7.27 -1.92 -4.64
N CYS A 110 -7.06 -3.23 -4.55
CA CYS A 110 -6.83 -4.04 -5.74
C CYS A 110 -8.03 -4.03 -6.68
N ILE A 111 -9.25 -4.18 -6.15
CA ILE A 111 -10.50 -4.18 -6.95
C ILE A 111 -10.72 -2.84 -7.65
N LEU A 112 -10.39 -1.73 -7.01
CA LEU A 112 -10.56 -0.40 -7.59
C LEU A 112 -9.42 -0.04 -8.54
N LEU A 113 -8.17 -0.24 -8.13
CA LEU A 113 -7.01 0.29 -8.85
C LEU A 113 -6.59 -0.59 -10.03
N VAL A 114 -6.71 -1.93 -9.93
CA VAL A 114 -6.21 -2.82 -11.00
C VAL A 114 -6.96 -2.64 -12.31
N PRO A 115 -8.32 -2.59 -12.36
CA PRO A 115 -9.04 -2.33 -13.60
C PRO A 115 -8.66 -0.99 -14.25
N GLU A 116 -8.50 0.06 -13.44
CA GLU A 116 -8.06 1.37 -13.94
C GLU A 116 -6.66 1.28 -14.57
N LEU A 117 -5.75 0.59 -13.90
CA LEU A 117 -4.40 0.41 -14.43
C LEU A 117 -4.37 -0.46 -15.69
N GLU A 118 -5.26 -1.43 -15.81
CA GLU A 118 -5.38 -2.23 -17.03
C GLU A 118 -5.90 -1.41 -18.23
N CYS A 119 -6.79 -0.46 -17.98
CA CYS A 119 -7.30 0.43 -19.02
C CYS A 119 -6.27 1.48 -19.47
N PHE A 120 -5.53 2.07 -18.53
CA PHE A 120 -4.72 3.27 -18.83
C PHE A 120 -3.22 3.00 -18.86
N CYS A 121 -2.72 1.93 -18.24
CA CYS A 121 -1.30 1.70 -18.05
C CYS A 121 -0.80 0.42 -18.71
N LYS A 122 0.30 0.53 -19.46
CA LYS A 122 1.01 -0.64 -19.95
C LYS A 122 1.77 -1.33 -18.82
N THR A 123 1.71 -2.65 -18.78
CA THR A 123 2.47 -3.47 -17.83
C THR A 123 3.98 -3.33 -18.05
N LYS A 124 4.78 -3.71 -17.06
CA LYS A 124 6.26 -3.75 -17.21
C LYS A 124 6.70 -4.66 -18.36
N ALA A 125 6.01 -5.80 -18.56
CA ALA A 125 6.29 -6.74 -19.63
C ALA A 125 6.05 -6.12 -21.00
N GLU A 126 4.91 -5.47 -21.21
CA GLU A 126 4.58 -4.77 -22.46
C GLU A 126 5.53 -3.61 -22.74
N ARG A 127 5.91 -2.84 -21.71
CA ARG A 127 6.90 -1.76 -21.84
C ARG A 127 8.27 -2.30 -22.25
N LYS A 128 8.67 -3.48 -21.72
CA LYS A 128 9.94 -4.14 -22.09
C LYS A 128 9.88 -4.66 -23.53
N ALA A 129 8.78 -5.27 -23.93
CA ALA A 129 8.57 -5.76 -25.30
C ALA A 129 8.62 -4.60 -26.33
N LEU A 130 7.96 -3.48 -26.04
CA LEU A 130 8.01 -2.30 -26.89
C LEU A 130 9.40 -1.67 -27.01
N LYS A 131 10.23 -1.76 -25.96
CA LYS A 131 11.62 -1.29 -26.02
C LYS A 131 12.53 -2.24 -26.80
N ALA A 132 12.25 -3.54 -26.81
CA ALA A 132 13.00 -4.53 -27.56
C ALA A 132 12.66 -4.52 -29.06
N ALA A 133 11.48 -3.99 -29.43
CA ALA A 133 11.02 -3.87 -30.80
C ALA A 133 11.43 -2.56 -31.50
N LYS A 134 12.11 -1.66 -30.78
CA LYS A 134 12.71 -0.43 -31.31
C LYS A 134 14.20 -0.61 -31.50
#